data_7068d54bd706009b7ad91152eeeac84f
#
_entry.id   7068d54bd706009b7ad91152eeeac84f
#
_cell.length_a   1.000
_cell.length_b   1.000
_cell.length_c   1.000
_cell.angle_alpha   90.00
_cell.angle_beta   90.00
_cell.angle_gamma   90.00
#
_symmetry.space_group_name_H-M   'P 1'
#
loop_
_entity.id
_entity.type
_entity.pdbx_description
1 polymer ?
#
loop_
_entity_poly.entity_id
_entity_poly.type
_entity_poly.pdbx_seq_one_letter_code
_entity_poly.pdbx_strand_id
1 'polypeptide(L)'
;MQQFLLIINPLSTAVFFMGLALFAKGRRSFIWIIVIDFLLTFVLFANMVYYRFFSDFITLPNLNPKQMQNMGDMGGSILALIHWTDILFFADVLILIALLVFGIIRPNKESRIRARKVVGVLTLGVAMFFANLGLAEIDRPQLLTRTFDRNYIVKYLGMTNYQIYDAVKSTESQTQKALADSSDVNEVLNYTKSKYAAPNPEYFGKAKGKNVIYIHLESFQQFLINYKLNGEEVTPFINSFFKDQNTLAFTNFFHQTGQGKTADAEMMLENSLYGLSQGSAFTTKGSNTFQSAPGILANYGYDSAVFHGNYKSFWNRDEVYKHFGYNHFFDASYYDMNDNDVSNYGLKDKPFFKESEPYIESLKQPFYAKFITLTNHFPYPIDSDEASIAPATTGDSSVDTYFQTARYLDESVKSFVTYLKETGLYDNSVIVMYGDHYGISDNHASAMTKILGKDYNAYENAQAQRVPFMVHVPGVKGGVKTQYGGEIDVLPTMLHLLGIDTKNYLQMGTDLLSKDHKQLVPFRNGDFISPTYSLIGGKYYNQTTGEPVEKETKEMEATKDTVSKELQLSDSVLQGDLLRFYTPEGFKKVDPSKYNYNKKKSDSEDTTETTK
;
A
#
# COMPACT_ATOMS: atom_id res chain seq x y z
N MET A 1 27.63 4.90 -13.62
CA MET A 1 27.56 3.44 -13.41
C MET A 1 26.20 2.88 -13.84
N GLN A 2 25.08 3.37 -13.36
CA GLN A 2 23.73 2.85 -13.63
C GLN A 2 23.40 2.69 -15.13
N GLN A 3 23.66 3.69 -15.98
CA GLN A 3 23.43 3.59 -17.44
C GLN A 3 24.25 2.47 -18.09
N PHE A 4 25.47 2.25 -17.62
CA PHE A 4 26.32 1.16 -18.10
C PHE A 4 25.75 -0.21 -17.68
N LEU A 5 25.25 -0.33 -16.46
CA LEU A 5 24.62 -1.55 -15.98
C LEU A 5 23.33 -1.88 -16.72
N LEU A 6 22.53 -0.89 -17.11
CA LEU A 6 21.33 -1.09 -17.94
C LEU A 6 21.62 -1.72 -19.31
N ILE A 7 22.82 -1.53 -19.84
CA ILE A 7 23.25 -2.16 -21.11
C ILE A 7 23.75 -3.59 -20.86
N ILE A 8 24.48 -3.82 -19.76
CA ILE A 8 25.14 -5.11 -19.49
C ILE A 8 24.18 -6.14 -18.90
N ASN A 9 23.25 -5.72 -18.04
CA ASN A 9 22.41 -6.67 -17.31
C ASN A 9 21.54 -7.59 -18.22
N PRO A 10 20.91 -7.13 -19.34
CA PRO A 10 20.19 -8.04 -20.22
C PRO A 10 21.11 -9.01 -20.97
N LEU A 11 22.37 -8.64 -21.19
CA LEU A 11 23.33 -9.50 -21.91
C LEU A 11 23.66 -10.77 -21.13
N SER A 12 23.81 -10.69 -19.80
CA SER A 12 24.08 -11.87 -18.96
C SER A 12 22.96 -12.90 -19.07
N THR A 13 21.71 -12.42 -19.01
CA THR A 13 20.49 -13.23 -19.16
C THR A 13 20.42 -13.86 -20.56
N ALA A 14 20.58 -13.05 -21.61
CA ALA A 14 20.50 -13.52 -22.99
C ALA A 14 21.58 -14.58 -23.28
N VAL A 15 22.84 -14.33 -22.90
CA VAL A 15 23.96 -15.27 -23.11
C VAL A 15 23.71 -16.60 -22.38
N PHE A 16 23.21 -16.54 -21.15
CA PHE A 16 22.94 -17.76 -20.38
C PHE A 16 21.76 -18.55 -20.96
N PHE A 17 20.57 -17.96 -21.07
CA PHE A 17 19.37 -18.68 -21.47
C PHE A 17 19.40 -19.11 -22.95
N MET A 18 19.84 -18.26 -23.86
CA MET A 18 20.02 -18.64 -25.27
C MET A 18 21.16 -19.65 -25.43
N GLY A 19 22.17 -19.62 -24.56
CA GLY A 19 23.24 -20.61 -24.49
C GLY A 19 22.73 -22.03 -24.25
N LEU A 20 21.61 -22.22 -23.53
CA LEU A 20 20.97 -23.52 -23.33
C LEU A 20 20.48 -24.15 -24.64
N ALA A 21 20.01 -23.33 -25.58
CA ALA A 21 19.57 -23.80 -26.89
C ALA A 21 20.70 -24.46 -27.71
N LEU A 22 21.96 -24.13 -27.41
CA LEU A 22 23.13 -24.67 -28.13
C LEU A 22 23.39 -26.15 -27.85
N PHE A 23 22.73 -26.77 -26.84
CA PHE A 23 22.75 -28.23 -26.65
C PHE A 23 21.99 -28.97 -27.76
N ALA A 24 21.01 -28.32 -28.37
CA ALA A 24 20.27 -28.89 -29.49
C ALA A 24 21.09 -28.87 -30.79
N LYS A 25 20.72 -29.77 -31.74
CA LYS A 25 21.42 -29.89 -33.03
C LYS A 25 20.77 -29.04 -34.12
N GLY A 26 21.58 -28.40 -34.94
CA GLY A 26 21.18 -27.79 -36.19
C GLY A 26 19.97 -26.87 -36.09
N ARG A 27 18.94 -27.11 -36.91
CA ARG A 27 17.73 -26.26 -36.94
C ARG A 27 17.00 -26.21 -35.61
N ARG A 28 17.05 -27.27 -34.78
CA ARG A 28 16.41 -27.31 -33.46
C ARG A 28 17.02 -26.31 -32.49
N SER A 29 18.33 -26.05 -32.58
CA SER A 29 18.99 -25.01 -31.76
C SER A 29 18.39 -23.63 -32.02
N PHE A 30 18.20 -23.27 -33.29
CA PHE A 30 17.58 -21.97 -33.66
C PHE A 30 16.12 -21.88 -33.24
N ILE A 31 15.35 -22.97 -33.34
CA ILE A 31 13.96 -23.00 -32.85
C ILE A 31 13.95 -22.75 -31.35
N TRP A 32 14.83 -23.39 -30.59
CA TRP A 32 14.93 -23.16 -29.15
C TRP A 32 15.41 -21.75 -28.79
N ILE A 33 16.30 -21.15 -29.57
CA ILE A 33 16.68 -19.74 -29.38
C ILE A 33 15.44 -18.85 -29.52
N ILE A 34 14.64 -19.04 -30.58
CA ILE A 34 13.42 -18.24 -30.80
C ILE A 34 12.40 -18.47 -29.67
N VAL A 35 12.22 -19.70 -29.22
CA VAL A 35 11.29 -20.02 -28.11
C VAL A 35 11.75 -19.35 -26.81
N ILE A 36 13.03 -19.43 -26.49
CA ILE A 36 13.60 -18.81 -25.29
C ILE A 36 13.50 -17.29 -25.39
N ASP A 37 13.84 -16.73 -26.52
CA ASP A 37 13.74 -15.29 -26.78
C ASP A 37 12.30 -14.78 -26.62
N PHE A 38 11.35 -15.48 -27.24
CA PHE A 38 9.93 -15.19 -27.07
C PHE A 38 9.49 -15.24 -25.60
N LEU A 39 9.92 -16.26 -24.83
CA LEU A 39 9.55 -16.37 -23.41
C LEU A 39 10.16 -15.24 -22.58
N LEU A 40 11.42 -14.89 -22.79
CA LEU A 40 12.07 -13.77 -22.09
C LEU A 40 11.39 -12.43 -22.42
N THR A 41 11.10 -12.21 -23.70
CA THR A 41 10.39 -11.01 -24.18
C THR A 41 8.95 -10.96 -23.64
N PHE A 42 8.25 -12.10 -23.61
CA PHE A 42 6.90 -12.15 -23.04
C PHE A 42 6.88 -11.82 -21.55
N VAL A 43 7.85 -12.30 -20.77
CA VAL A 43 8.00 -11.93 -19.35
C VAL A 43 8.23 -10.43 -19.20
N LEU A 44 9.08 -9.85 -20.04
CA LEU A 44 9.32 -8.40 -20.05
C LEU A 44 8.06 -7.62 -20.42
N PHE A 45 7.35 -8.03 -21.48
CA PHE A 45 6.10 -7.41 -21.91
C PHE A 45 5.02 -7.48 -20.84
N ALA A 46 4.80 -8.66 -20.23
CA ALA A 46 3.81 -8.86 -19.18
C ALA A 46 4.11 -7.94 -17.97
N ASN A 47 5.38 -7.84 -17.55
CA ASN A 47 5.78 -6.94 -16.48
C ASN A 47 5.62 -5.46 -16.87
N MET A 48 5.84 -5.08 -18.13
CA MET A 48 5.64 -3.70 -18.59
C MET A 48 4.14 -3.31 -18.52
N VAL A 49 3.25 -4.20 -18.98
CA VAL A 49 1.79 -3.97 -18.89
C VAL A 49 1.34 -3.90 -17.43
N TYR A 50 1.82 -4.82 -16.61
CA TYR A 50 1.55 -4.84 -15.16
C TYR A 50 2.03 -3.56 -14.48
N TYR A 51 3.24 -3.10 -14.82
CA TYR A 51 3.82 -1.87 -14.28
C TYR A 51 3.00 -0.61 -14.63
N ARG A 52 2.45 -0.55 -15.84
CA ARG A 52 1.58 0.57 -16.25
C ARG A 52 0.34 0.69 -15.36
N PHE A 53 -0.16 -0.43 -14.82
CA PHE A 53 -1.35 -0.45 -13.97
C PHE A 53 -1.00 -0.31 -12.49
N PHE A 54 -0.06 -1.12 -11.99
CA PHE A 54 0.22 -1.23 -10.57
C PHE A 54 1.44 -0.41 -10.11
N SER A 55 2.20 0.21 -11.04
CA SER A 55 3.51 0.83 -10.78
C SER A 55 4.49 -0.09 -10.03
N ASP A 56 4.36 -1.40 -10.26
CA ASP A 56 5.13 -2.47 -9.65
C ASP A 56 5.32 -3.64 -10.63
N PHE A 57 6.14 -4.62 -10.28
CA PHE A 57 6.44 -5.78 -11.11
C PHE A 57 5.69 -7.02 -10.62
N ILE A 58 5.39 -7.95 -11.56
CA ILE A 58 4.82 -9.24 -11.24
C ILE A 58 5.77 -10.00 -10.31
N THR A 59 5.22 -10.57 -9.23
CA THR A 59 5.94 -11.40 -8.27
C THR A 59 5.40 -12.82 -8.28
N LEU A 60 6.17 -13.78 -7.77
CA LEU A 60 5.72 -15.16 -7.68
C LEU A 60 4.39 -15.31 -6.91
N PRO A 61 4.15 -14.63 -5.79
CA PRO A 61 2.84 -14.63 -5.14
C PRO A 61 1.69 -14.18 -6.03
N ASN A 62 1.92 -13.22 -6.93
CA ASN A 62 0.90 -12.71 -7.86
C ASN A 62 0.47 -13.74 -8.92
N LEU A 63 1.25 -14.80 -9.12
CA LEU A 63 0.91 -15.92 -10.01
C LEU A 63 0.01 -16.98 -9.33
N ASN A 64 -0.46 -16.74 -8.11
CA ASN A 64 -1.44 -17.61 -7.47
C ASN A 64 -2.75 -17.62 -8.29
N PRO A 65 -3.34 -18.81 -8.57
CA PRO A 65 -4.56 -18.94 -9.37
C PRO A 65 -5.73 -18.06 -8.91
N LYS A 66 -5.91 -17.86 -7.60
CA LYS A 66 -6.95 -16.96 -7.06
C LYS A 66 -6.71 -15.49 -7.45
N GLN A 67 -5.46 -15.04 -7.44
CA GLN A 67 -5.11 -13.67 -7.84
C GLN A 67 -5.16 -13.49 -9.35
N MET A 68 -4.79 -14.52 -10.12
CA MET A 68 -4.95 -14.52 -11.57
C MET A 68 -6.44 -14.44 -11.98
N GLN A 69 -7.34 -15.04 -11.21
CA GLN A 69 -8.78 -14.92 -11.43
C GLN A 69 -9.26 -13.49 -11.16
N ASN A 70 -8.81 -12.84 -10.09
CA ASN A 70 -9.09 -11.44 -9.80
C ASN A 70 -8.52 -10.50 -10.88
N MET A 71 -7.34 -10.82 -11.43
CA MET A 71 -6.78 -10.11 -12.60
C MET A 71 -7.60 -10.36 -13.87
N GLY A 72 -8.28 -11.50 -14.00
CA GLY A 72 -9.18 -11.81 -15.11
C GLY A 72 -10.41 -10.89 -15.14
N ASP A 73 -10.94 -10.56 -13.97
CA ASP A 73 -12.06 -9.59 -13.83
C ASP A 73 -11.64 -8.16 -14.20
N MET A 74 -10.34 -7.87 -14.17
CA MET A 74 -9.71 -6.61 -14.62
C MET A 74 -9.27 -6.66 -16.09
N GLY A 75 -9.60 -7.72 -16.84
CA GLY A 75 -9.10 -7.97 -18.19
C GLY A 75 -9.35 -6.82 -19.16
N GLY A 76 -10.49 -6.14 -19.08
CA GLY A 76 -10.80 -4.94 -19.87
C GLY A 76 -9.81 -3.79 -19.63
N SER A 77 -9.49 -3.52 -18.37
CA SER A 77 -8.56 -2.47 -17.97
C SER A 77 -7.12 -2.80 -18.36
N ILE A 78 -6.72 -4.07 -18.25
CA ILE A 78 -5.38 -4.53 -18.68
C ILE A 78 -5.24 -4.41 -20.20
N LEU A 79 -6.26 -4.80 -20.96
CA LEU A 79 -6.25 -4.68 -22.42
C LEU A 79 -6.16 -3.23 -22.90
N ALA A 80 -6.80 -2.29 -22.19
CA ALA A 80 -6.69 -0.85 -22.48
C ALA A 80 -5.27 -0.28 -22.28
N LEU A 81 -4.43 -0.94 -21.52
CA LEU A 81 -3.03 -0.55 -21.28
C LEU A 81 -2.04 -1.08 -22.33
N ILE A 82 -2.50 -1.96 -23.21
CA ILE A 82 -1.66 -2.48 -24.31
C ILE A 82 -1.71 -1.47 -25.46
N HIS A 83 -0.54 -0.95 -25.79
CA HIS A 83 -0.36 -0.01 -26.90
C HIS A 83 0.05 -0.77 -28.17
N TRP A 84 -0.38 -0.30 -29.33
CA TRP A 84 0.03 -0.91 -30.62
C TRP A 84 1.55 -0.94 -30.79
N THR A 85 2.27 0.01 -30.19
CA THR A 85 3.73 0.07 -30.19
C THR A 85 4.39 -1.08 -29.43
N ASP A 86 3.66 -1.78 -28.58
CA ASP A 86 4.22 -2.86 -27.76
C ASP A 86 4.63 -4.08 -28.61
N ILE A 87 4.15 -4.18 -29.83
CA ILE A 87 4.62 -5.18 -30.79
C ILE A 87 6.13 -5.06 -31.05
N LEU A 88 6.71 -3.87 -30.84
CA LEU A 88 8.15 -3.63 -31.01
C LEU A 88 9.00 -4.41 -30.00
N PHE A 89 8.44 -4.80 -28.85
CA PHE A 89 9.14 -5.70 -27.92
C PHE A 89 9.49 -7.05 -28.56
N PHE A 90 8.67 -7.50 -29.52
CA PHE A 90 8.84 -8.78 -30.21
C PHE A 90 9.57 -8.64 -31.56
N ALA A 91 10.15 -7.48 -31.86
CA ALA A 91 10.75 -7.23 -33.15
C ALA A 91 11.94 -8.16 -33.47
N ASP A 92 12.77 -8.47 -32.49
CA ASP A 92 13.89 -9.41 -32.58
C ASP A 92 13.41 -10.84 -32.84
N VAL A 93 12.40 -11.31 -32.14
CA VAL A 93 11.74 -12.61 -32.37
C VAL A 93 11.19 -12.69 -33.78
N LEU A 94 10.49 -11.64 -34.23
CA LEU A 94 9.93 -11.59 -35.61
C LEU A 94 11.02 -11.58 -36.67
N ILE A 95 12.11 -10.84 -36.46
CA ILE A 95 13.27 -10.81 -37.34
C ILE A 95 13.92 -12.19 -37.40
N LEU A 96 14.15 -12.85 -36.27
CA LEU A 96 14.74 -14.19 -36.21
C LEU A 96 13.87 -15.22 -36.96
N ILE A 97 12.56 -15.17 -36.80
CA ILE A 97 11.60 -16.02 -37.51
C ILE A 97 11.72 -15.74 -39.04
N ALA A 98 11.68 -14.47 -39.43
CA ALA A 98 11.79 -14.09 -40.84
C ALA A 98 13.11 -14.57 -41.47
N LEU A 99 14.23 -14.40 -40.79
CA LEU A 99 15.55 -14.86 -41.26
C LEU A 99 15.61 -16.37 -41.49
N LEU A 100 14.92 -17.17 -40.67
CA LEU A 100 14.80 -18.63 -40.83
C LEU A 100 13.83 -19.03 -41.94
N VAL A 101 12.66 -18.36 -42.03
CA VAL A 101 11.61 -18.65 -43.02
C VAL A 101 12.09 -18.32 -44.43
N PHE A 102 12.69 -17.12 -44.60
CA PHE A 102 13.24 -16.70 -45.91
C PHE A 102 14.55 -17.39 -46.26
N GLY A 103 15.07 -18.27 -45.42
CA GLY A 103 16.26 -19.06 -45.68
C GLY A 103 17.55 -18.22 -45.73
N ILE A 104 17.56 -17.01 -45.14
CA ILE A 104 18.76 -16.19 -44.98
C ILE A 104 19.73 -16.89 -44.02
N ILE A 105 19.22 -17.38 -42.90
CA ILE A 105 19.93 -18.28 -42.00
C ILE A 105 19.58 -19.73 -42.40
N ARG A 106 20.57 -20.50 -42.79
CA ARG A 106 20.44 -21.91 -43.20
C ARG A 106 21.20 -22.81 -42.21
N PRO A 107 20.61 -23.22 -41.10
CA PRO A 107 21.29 -24.09 -40.13
C PRO A 107 21.66 -25.44 -40.78
N ASN A 108 22.90 -25.84 -40.64
CA ASN A 108 23.32 -27.17 -41.05
C ASN A 108 22.65 -28.22 -40.13
N LYS A 109 21.89 -29.15 -40.71
CA LYS A 109 21.07 -30.14 -39.97
C LYS A 109 21.90 -31.03 -39.03
N GLU A 110 23.16 -31.28 -39.36
CA GLU A 110 24.05 -32.17 -38.60
C GLU A 110 25.02 -31.44 -37.66
N SER A 111 25.08 -30.11 -37.76
CA SER A 111 25.95 -29.32 -36.91
C SER A 111 25.59 -29.42 -35.44
N ARG A 112 26.54 -29.85 -34.62
CA ARG A 112 26.45 -29.86 -33.16
C ARG A 112 27.63 -29.10 -32.57
N ILE A 113 27.34 -28.14 -31.72
CA ILE A 113 28.37 -27.44 -30.96
C ILE A 113 28.93 -28.40 -29.91
N ARG A 114 30.27 -28.47 -29.78
CA ARG A 114 30.90 -29.29 -28.75
C ARG A 114 30.41 -28.87 -27.34
N ALA A 115 30.04 -29.81 -26.50
CA ALA A 115 29.53 -29.52 -25.14
C ALA A 115 30.45 -28.59 -24.33
N ARG A 116 31.78 -28.70 -24.48
CA ARG A 116 32.75 -27.79 -23.83
C ARG A 116 32.52 -26.32 -24.24
N LYS A 117 32.18 -26.04 -25.51
CA LYS A 117 31.91 -24.67 -25.97
C LYS A 117 30.58 -24.17 -25.42
N VAL A 118 29.56 -25.02 -25.36
CA VAL A 118 28.26 -24.69 -24.73
C VAL A 118 28.45 -24.36 -23.27
N VAL A 119 29.15 -25.21 -22.53
CA VAL A 119 29.51 -24.95 -21.10
C VAL A 119 30.28 -23.64 -20.99
N GLY A 120 31.24 -23.36 -21.88
CA GLY A 120 31.96 -22.08 -21.90
C GLY A 120 31.03 -20.86 -22.06
N VAL A 121 30.02 -20.94 -22.94
CA VAL A 121 29.04 -19.86 -23.12
C VAL A 121 28.19 -19.70 -21.86
N LEU A 122 27.74 -20.78 -21.25
CA LEU A 122 26.96 -20.73 -20.01
C LEU A 122 27.79 -20.15 -18.83
N THR A 123 29.05 -20.59 -18.72
CA THR A 123 29.99 -20.05 -17.71
C THR A 123 30.21 -18.54 -17.93
N LEU A 124 30.32 -18.10 -19.19
CA LEU A 124 30.44 -16.69 -19.51
C LEU A 124 29.20 -15.92 -19.06
N GLY A 125 27.98 -16.43 -19.33
CA GLY A 125 26.73 -15.82 -18.87
C GLY A 125 26.67 -15.68 -17.35
N VAL A 126 27.06 -16.72 -16.63
CA VAL A 126 27.15 -16.70 -15.15
C VAL A 126 28.21 -15.71 -14.67
N ALA A 127 29.39 -15.69 -15.29
CA ALA A 127 30.45 -14.73 -14.94
C ALA A 127 30.02 -13.27 -15.17
N MET A 128 29.30 -13.01 -16.28
CA MET A 128 28.72 -11.69 -16.56
C MET A 128 27.67 -11.30 -15.51
N PHE A 129 26.85 -12.25 -15.06
CA PHE A 129 25.87 -12.00 -13.99
C PHE A 129 26.55 -11.60 -12.69
N PHE A 130 27.58 -12.34 -12.24
CA PHE A 130 28.32 -11.99 -11.01
C PHE A 130 29.10 -10.70 -11.14
N ALA A 131 29.65 -10.40 -12.32
CA ALA A 131 30.30 -9.10 -12.58
C ALA A 131 29.27 -7.95 -12.49
N ASN A 132 28.09 -8.13 -13.10
CA ASN A 132 27.01 -7.17 -13.00
C ASN A 132 26.56 -6.96 -11.55
N LEU A 133 26.38 -8.04 -10.78
CA LEU A 133 26.01 -8.00 -9.37
C LEU A 133 27.07 -7.27 -8.51
N GLY A 134 28.37 -7.56 -8.74
CA GLY A 134 29.45 -6.88 -8.05
C GLY A 134 29.51 -5.37 -8.34
N LEU A 135 29.31 -4.98 -9.61
CA LEU A 135 29.24 -3.57 -9.99
C LEU A 135 27.99 -2.89 -9.42
N ALA A 136 26.88 -3.59 -9.38
CA ALA A 136 25.63 -3.11 -8.77
C ALA A 136 25.80 -2.87 -7.27
N GLU A 137 26.47 -3.78 -6.56
CA GLU A 137 26.75 -3.66 -5.12
C GLU A 137 27.73 -2.52 -4.80
N ILE A 138 28.70 -2.25 -5.68
CA ILE A 138 29.61 -1.09 -5.55
C ILE A 138 28.85 0.23 -5.71
N ASP A 139 27.92 0.33 -6.67
CA ASP A 139 27.14 1.55 -6.94
C ASP A 139 25.99 1.72 -5.91
N ARG A 140 25.45 0.61 -5.41
CA ARG A 140 24.34 0.54 -4.44
C ARG A 140 24.63 -0.54 -3.39
N PRO A 141 25.35 -0.22 -2.32
CA PRO A 141 25.62 -1.18 -1.24
C PRO A 141 24.33 -1.73 -0.63
N GLN A 142 24.32 -3.03 -0.36
CA GLN A 142 23.16 -3.77 0.18
C GLN A 142 21.94 -3.79 -0.75
N LEU A 143 22.13 -3.73 -2.08
CA LEU A 143 21.06 -3.73 -3.07
C LEU A 143 20.04 -4.86 -2.83
N LEU A 144 20.50 -6.09 -2.59
CA LEU A 144 19.64 -7.27 -2.42
C LEU A 144 19.02 -7.39 -1.01
N THR A 145 19.52 -6.65 -0.04
CA THR A 145 19.00 -6.63 1.33
C THR A 145 18.05 -5.46 1.57
N ARG A 146 18.25 -4.34 0.86
CA ARG A 146 17.35 -3.18 0.85
C ARG A 146 16.24 -3.38 -0.17
N THR A 147 15.32 -4.27 0.14
CA THR A 147 14.28 -4.77 -0.78
C THR A 147 13.07 -3.85 -0.98
N PHE A 148 13.10 -2.65 -0.45
CA PHE A 148 11.98 -1.73 -0.45
C PHE A 148 11.69 -1.07 -1.81
N ASP A 149 12.67 -1.01 -2.73
CA ASP A 149 12.47 -0.45 -4.07
C ASP A 149 12.86 -1.46 -5.16
N ARG A 150 11.86 -2.15 -5.68
CA ARG A 150 12.02 -3.11 -6.78
C ARG A 150 12.54 -2.47 -8.06
N ASN A 151 12.20 -1.19 -8.31
CA ASN A 151 12.69 -0.49 -9.49
C ASN A 151 14.22 -0.45 -9.50
N TYR A 152 14.84 -0.23 -8.32
CA TYR A 152 16.30 -0.29 -8.23
C TYR A 152 16.82 -1.69 -8.52
N ILE A 153 16.22 -2.73 -7.96
CA ILE A 153 16.67 -4.11 -8.20
C ILE A 153 16.58 -4.43 -9.70
N VAL A 154 15.45 -4.11 -10.34
CA VAL A 154 15.26 -4.32 -11.79
C VAL A 154 16.27 -3.51 -12.63
N LYS A 155 16.52 -2.24 -12.26
CA LYS A 155 17.50 -1.40 -12.96
C LYS A 155 18.92 -1.98 -12.91
N TYR A 156 19.30 -2.59 -11.79
CA TYR A 156 20.65 -3.10 -11.58
C TYR A 156 20.85 -4.55 -12.02
N LEU A 157 19.82 -5.40 -11.90
CA LEU A 157 19.90 -6.83 -12.24
C LEU A 157 19.24 -7.21 -13.55
N GLY A 158 18.33 -6.38 -14.06
CA GLY A 158 17.44 -6.72 -15.18
C GLY A 158 16.23 -7.54 -14.76
N MET A 159 15.17 -7.52 -15.57
CA MET A 159 13.86 -8.11 -15.27
C MET A 159 13.94 -9.61 -14.94
N THR A 160 14.60 -10.40 -15.77
CA THR A 160 14.64 -11.86 -15.58
C THR A 160 15.39 -12.26 -14.31
N ASN A 161 16.51 -11.59 -14.00
CA ASN A 161 17.26 -11.84 -12.77
C ASN A 161 16.47 -11.40 -11.54
N TYR A 162 15.70 -10.31 -11.66
CA TYR A 162 14.75 -9.90 -10.62
C TYR A 162 13.68 -10.97 -10.39
N GLN A 163 13.09 -11.56 -11.43
CA GLN A 163 12.09 -12.62 -11.29
C GLN A 163 12.66 -13.86 -10.57
N ILE A 164 13.91 -14.22 -10.86
CA ILE A 164 14.60 -15.31 -10.15
C ILE A 164 14.80 -14.94 -8.68
N TYR A 165 15.25 -13.72 -8.41
CA TYR A 165 15.43 -13.20 -7.05
C TYR A 165 14.09 -13.21 -6.27
N ASP A 166 13.01 -12.74 -6.87
CA ASP A 166 11.67 -12.74 -6.28
C ASP A 166 11.17 -14.17 -5.98
N ALA A 167 11.39 -15.11 -6.91
CA ALA A 167 11.04 -16.51 -6.70
C ALA A 167 11.79 -17.13 -5.51
N VAL A 168 13.09 -16.81 -5.35
CA VAL A 168 13.88 -17.26 -4.20
C VAL A 168 13.33 -16.65 -2.90
N LYS A 169 13.07 -15.33 -2.89
CA LYS A 169 12.52 -14.64 -1.71
C LYS A 169 11.12 -15.12 -1.32
N SER A 170 10.26 -15.35 -2.31
CA SER A 170 8.92 -15.89 -2.06
C SER A 170 8.97 -17.31 -1.49
N THR A 171 9.88 -18.15 -1.98
CA THR A 171 10.08 -19.52 -1.45
C THR A 171 10.64 -19.45 -0.02
N GLU A 172 11.58 -18.56 0.25
CA GLU A 172 12.11 -18.29 1.60
C GLU A 172 10.99 -17.90 2.56
N SER A 173 10.10 -16.98 2.15
CA SER A 173 8.94 -16.55 2.93
C SER A 173 7.98 -17.71 3.26
N GLN A 174 7.67 -18.55 2.28
CA GLN A 174 6.83 -19.75 2.53
C GLN A 174 7.51 -20.74 3.48
N THR A 175 8.82 -20.90 3.37
CA THR A 175 9.61 -21.74 4.26
C THR A 175 9.61 -21.18 5.69
N GLN A 176 9.75 -19.86 5.85
CA GLN A 176 9.67 -19.19 7.16
C GLN A 176 8.34 -19.47 7.85
N LYS A 177 7.21 -19.35 7.14
CA LYS A 177 5.89 -19.72 7.68
C LYS A 177 5.82 -21.18 8.11
N ALA A 178 6.38 -22.09 7.32
CA ALA A 178 6.38 -23.52 7.63
C ALA A 178 7.28 -23.89 8.82
N LEU A 179 8.39 -23.17 9.00
CA LEU A 179 9.36 -23.41 10.08
C LEU A 179 9.04 -22.66 11.38
N ALA A 180 8.20 -21.62 11.31
CA ALA A 180 7.83 -20.82 12.49
C ALA A 180 7.10 -21.66 13.54
N ASP A 181 7.48 -21.48 14.79
CA ASP A 181 6.90 -22.19 15.93
C ASP A 181 6.42 -21.22 17.05
N SER A 182 5.90 -21.80 18.13
CA SER A 182 5.37 -21.04 19.26
C SER A 182 6.43 -20.27 20.05
N SER A 183 7.71 -20.53 19.88
CA SER A 183 8.80 -19.79 20.55
C SER A 183 9.04 -18.44 19.88
N ASP A 184 8.83 -18.35 18.55
CA ASP A 184 9.06 -17.14 17.77
C ASP A 184 8.14 -15.98 18.20
N VAL A 185 6.91 -16.30 18.59
CA VAL A 185 5.97 -15.27 19.06
C VAL A 185 6.39 -14.64 20.39
N ASN A 186 7.16 -15.36 21.23
CA ASN A 186 7.56 -14.86 22.55
C ASN A 186 8.50 -13.67 22.44
N GLU A 187 9.41 -13.64 21.46
CA GLU A 187 10.28 -12.49 21.24
C GLU A 187 9.48 -11.24 20.92
N VAL A 188 8.49 -11.38 20.03
CA VAL A 188 7.60 -10.28 19.63
C VAL A 188 6.76 -9.80 20.82
N LEU A 189 6.18 -10.73 21.60
CA LEU A 189 5.40 -10.41 22.79
C LEU A 189 6.22 -9.69 23.86
N ASN A 190 7.46 -10.11 24.07
CA ASN A 190 8.35 -9.43 25.01
C ASN A 190 8.67 -8.01 24.55
N TYR A 191 8.90 -7.82 23.26
CA TYR A 191 9.13 -6.50 22.68
C TYR A 191 7.90 -5.59 22.82
N THR A 192 6.72 -6.04 22.38
CA THR A 192 5.50 -5.24 22.44
C THR A 192 5.09 -4.91 23.87
N LYS A 193 5.26 -5.85 24.82
CA LYS A 193 5.06 -5.60 26.26
C LYS A 193 6.03 -4.57 26.82
N SER A 194 7.29 -4.55 26.38
CA SER A 194 8.29 -3.58 26.84
C SER A 194 8.01 -2.15 26.40
N LYS A 195 7.31 -1.96 25.28
CA LYS A 195 6.92 -0.64 24.76
C LYS A 195 5.47 -0.29 25.02
N TYR A 196 4.71 -1.13 25.75
CA TYR A 196 3.32 -0.85 26.09
C TYR A 196 3.16 0.53 26.74
N ALA A 197 2.28 1.34 26.17
CA ALA A 197 1.92 2.66 26.66
C ALA A 197 0.55 2.58 27.36
N ALA A 198 0.54 2.79 28.68
CA ALA A 198 -0.68 2.73 29.46
C ALA A 198 -1.71 3.76 29.00
N PRO A 199 -3.01 3.45 29.01
CA PRO A 199 -4.03 4.38 28.59
C PRO A 199 -4.04 5.65 29.44
N ASN A 200 -4.23 6.81 28.80
CA ASN A 200 -4.39 8.06 29.50
C ASN A 200 -5.79 8.09 30.17
N PRO A 201 -5.87 8.22 31.53
CA PRO A 201 -7.15 8.22 32.24
C PRO A 201 -8.13 9.31 31.78
N GLU A 202 -7.63 10.41 31.21
CA GLU A 202 -8.47 11.49 30.68
C GLU A 202 -9.29 11.05 29.48
N TYR A 203 -8.76 10.12 28.67
CA TYR A 203 -9.37 9.69 27.41
C TYR A 203 -9.91 8.24 27.46
N PHE A 204 -9.40 7.41 28.36
CA PHE A 204 -9.75 6.00 28.42
C PHE A 204 -11.27 5.79 28.63
N GLY A 205 -11.89 5.06 27.71
CA GLY A 205 -13.31 4.73 27.75
C GLY A 205 -14.27 5.88 27.45
N LYS A 206 -13.79 7.05 27.03
CA LYS A 206 -14.65 8.20 26.70
C LYS A 206 -15.57 7.97 25.51
N ALA A 207 -15.23 7.03 24.65
CA ALA A 207 -16.03 6.60 23.50
C ALA A 207 -16.70 5.22 23.71
N LYS A 208 -16.71 4.66 24.91
CA LYS A 208 -17.26 3.34 25.18
C LYS A 208 -18.72 3.22 24.74
N GLY A 209 -19.03 2.22 23.93
CA GLY A 209 -20.37 1.94 23.43
C GLY A 209 -20.85 2.85 22.30
N LYS A 210 -20.02 3.79 21.83
CA LYS A 210 -20.29 4.61 20.65
C LYS A 210 -20.03 3.83 19.37
N ASN A 211 -20.74 4.15 18.29
CA ASN A 211 -20.34 3.70 16.97
C ASN A 211 -18.98 4.29 16.59
N VAL A 212 -18.27 3.65 15.69
CA VAL A 212 -17.02 4.14 15.10
C VAL A 212 -17.16 4.21 13.60
N ILE A 213 -16.93 5.37 13.02
CA ILE A 213 -16.98 5.60 11.57
C ILE A 213 -15.63 6.11 11.10
N TYR A 214 -14.92 5.30 10.34
CA TYR A 214 -13.69 5.69 9.66
C TYR A 214 -14.01 6.25 8.27
N ILE A 215 -13.49 7.42 7.97
CA ILE A 215 -13.47 8.03 6.64
C ILE A 215 -12.01 8.07 6.19
N HIS A 216 -11.69 7.17 5.31
CA HIS A 216 -10.39 7.01 4.70
C HIS A 216 -10.28 7.99 3.54
N LEU A 217 -9.44 9.02 3.69
CA LEU A 217 -9.23 10.08 2.72
C LEU A 217 -8.11 9.66 1.76
N GLU A 218 -8.50 9.18 0.58
CA GLU A 218 -7.56 8.68 -0.44
C GLU A 218 -6.51 9.74 -0.80
N SER A 219 -5.23 9.37 -0.72
CA SER A 219 -4.09 10.20 -1.15
C SER A 219 -4.04 11.62 -0.55
N PHE A 220 -4.57 11.81 0.66
CA PHE A 220 -4.76 13.12 1.25
C PHE A 220 -3.61 13.51 2.19
N GLN A 221 -2.81 14.51 1.81
CA GLN A 221 -1.67 14.98 2.59
C GLN A 221 -2.03 16.14 3.53
N GLN A 222 -1.35 16.20 4.68
CA GLN A 222 -1.59 17.21 5.73
C GLN A 222 -1.45 18.66 5.24
N PHE A 223 -0.61 18.94 4.24
CA PHE A 223 -0.39 20.32 3.77
C PHE A 223 -1.66 20.93 3.13
N LEU A 224 -2.64 20.12 2.74
CA LEU A 224 -3.95 20.60 2.24
C LEU A 224 -4.78 21.29 3.33
N ILE A 225 -4.53 20.97 4.62
CA ILE A 225 -5.25 21.59 5.74
C ILE A 225 -4.91 23.07 5.82
N ASN A 226 -5.94 23.92 5.71
CA ASN A 226 -5.87 25.38 5.63
C ASN A 226 -5.09 25.92 4.42
N TYR A 227 -4.77 25.08 3.42
CA TYR A 227 -4.13 25.53 2.20
C TYR A 227 -5.11 26.35 1.33
N LYS A 228 -4.60 27.45 0.77
CA LYS A 228 -5.36 28.30 -0.15
C LYS A 228 -4.69 28.29 -1.52
N LEU A 229 -5.44 27.83 -2.52
CA LEU A 229 -5.05 27.93 -3.92
C LEU A 229 -5.70 29.18 -4.52
N ASN A 230 -4.91 30.09 -5.05
CA ASN A 230 -5.40 31.37 -5.61
C ASN A 230 -6.30 32.19 -4.64
N GLY A 231 -6.06 32.06 -3.33
CA GLY A 231 -6.83 32.75 -2.28
C GLY A 231 -8.07 32.00 -1.78
N GLU A 232 -8.45 30.89 -2.42
CA GLU A 232 -9.58 30.04 -2.04
C GLU A 232 -9.12 28.81 -1.24
N GLU A 233 -9.81 28.49 -0.14
CA GLU A 233 -9.52 27.29 0.64
C GLU A 233 -9.77 26.03 -0.19
N VAL A 234 -8.81 25.11 -0.23
CA VAL A 234 -8.97 23.85 -0.98
C VAL A 234 -9.94 22.92 -0.27
N THR A 235 -9.88 22.81 1.03
CA THR A 235 -10.66 21.83 1.83
C THR A 235 -11.39 22.51 3.00
N PRO A 236 -12.37 23.42 2.74
CA PRO A 236 -13.00 24.24 3.76
C PRO A 236 -13.76 23.44 4.82
N PHE A 237 -14.39 22.33 4.45
CA PHE A 237 -15.10 21.48 5.41
C PHE A 237 -14.12 20.73 6.32
N ILE A 238 -13.12 20.06 5.75
CA ILE A 238 -12.10 19.31 6.52
C ILE A 238 -11.33 20.30 7.41
N ASN A 239 -11.05 21.54 6.95
CA ASN A 239 -10.46 22.59 7.78
C ASN A 239 -11.33 22.93 9.00
N SER A 240 -12.66 22.99 8.83
CA SER A 240 -13.59 23.25 9.92
C SER A 240 -13.66 22.08 10.90
N PHE A 241 -13.63 20.85 10.39
CA PHE A 241 -13.62 19.64 11.20
C PHE A 241 -12.33 19.49 12.01
N PHE A 242 -11.19 19.88 11.43
CA PHE A 242 -9.90 19.93 12.11
C PHE A 242 -9.90 20.90 13.32
N LYS A 243 -10.69 21.95 13.26
CA LYS A 243 -10.82 22.99 14.31
C LYS A 243 -12.01 22.76 15.25
N ASP A 244 -12.79 21.72 15.02
CA ASP A 244 -13.99 21.45 15.84
C ASP A 244 -13.61 21.17 17.31
N GLN A 245 -14.41 21.72 18.23
CA GLN A 245 -14.15 21.67 19.66
C GLN A 245 -14.12 20.27 20.29
N ASN A 246 -14.71 19.29 19.62
CA ASN A 246 -14.74 17.88 20.04
C ASN A 246 -13.80 16.99 19.20
N THR A 247 -12.98 17.59 18.33
CA THR A 247 -12.04 16.87 17.47
C THR A 247 -10.62 16.95 18.01
N LEU A 248 -10.01 15.78 18.24
CA LEU A 248 -8.59 15.64 18.50
C LEU A 248 -7.87 15.62 17.14
N ALA A 249 -7.12 16.68 16.85
CA ALA A 249 -6.50 16.89 15.54
C ALA A 249 -4.98 16.81 15.64
N PHE A 250 -4.37 15.78 15.06
CA PHE A 250 -2.94 15.53 15.14
C PHE A 250 -2.19 16.22 14.00
N THR A 251 -1.15 17.01 14.32
CA THR A 251 -0.37 17.77 13.34
C THR A 251 0.93 17.13 12.91
N ASN A 252 1.43 16.14 13.66
CA ASN A 252 2.65 15.39 13.38
C ASN A 252 2.35 13.90 13.21
N PHE A 253 1.31 13.61 12.42
CA PHE A 253 0.93 12.26 12.07
C PHE A 253 1.38 11.92 10.65
N PHE A 254 1.97 10.75 10.46
CA PHE A 254 2.60 10.34 9.21
C PHE A 254 2.00 9.04 8.69
N HIS A 255 1.83 8.93 7.37
CA HIS A 255 1.64 7.61 6.78
C HIS A 255 2.95 6.81 6.86
N GLN A 256 2.82 5.50 6.95
CA GLN A 256 3.97 4.58 7.07
C GLN A 256 3.89 3.47 6.01
N THR A 257 3.09 3.70 4.97
CA THR A 257 2.84 2.74 3.90
C THR A 257 4.10 2.51 3.07
N GLY A 258 4.24 1.28 2.58
CA GLY A 258 5.22 0.90 1.58
C GLY A 258 4.57 0.72 0.21
N GLN A 259 4.83 -0.43 -0.42
CA GLN A 259 4.31 -0.77 -1.76
C GLN A 259 2.82 -1.10 -1.76
N GLY A 260 2.26 -1.53 -0.64
CA GLY A 260 0.84 -1.86 -0.52
C GLY A 260 -0.09 -0.64 -0.45
N LYS A 261 0.45 0.61 -0.35
CA LYS A 261 -0.33 1.85 -0.36
C LYS A 261 -1.53 1.77 0.59
N THR A 262 -2.75 1.99 0.08
CA THR A 262 -4.01 1.89 0.82
C THR A 262 -4.14 0.58 1.63
N ALA A 263 -3.72 -0.57 1.05
CA ALA A 263 -3.77 -1.85 1.76
C ALA A 263 -2.77 -1.93 2.95
N ASP A 264 -1.63 -1.23 2.87
CA ASP A 264 -0.71 -1.13 4.00
C ASP A 264 -1.26 -0.22 5.11
N ALA A 265 -1.88 0.92 4.74
CA ALA A 265 -2.60 1.77 5.69
C ALA A 265 -3.67 0.98 6.43
N GLU A 266 -4.50 0.23 5.69
CA GLU A 266 -5.51 -0.64 6.28
C GLU A 266 -4.90 -1.72 7.20
N MET A 267 -3.78 -2.33 6.82
CA MET A 267 -3.09 -3.31 7.66
C MET A 267 -2.65 -2.69 8.99
N MET A 268 -2.09 -1.49 8.97
CA MET A 268 -1.64 -0.80 10.18
C MET A 268 -2.79 -0.36 11.06
N LEU A 269 -3.83 0.24 10.48
CA LEU A 269 -4.99 0.70 11.24
C LEU A 269 -5.79 -0.44 11.86
N GLU A 270 -5.89 -1.58 11.18
CA GLU A 270 -6.70 -2.71 11.64
C GLU A 270 -5.96 -3.64 12.59
N ASN A 271 -4.64 -3.76 12.46
CA ASN A 271 -3.86 -4.78 13.18
C ASN A 271 -2.68 -4.22 13.97
N SER A 272 -2.33 -2.95 13.79
CA SER A 272 -1.11 -2.36 14.36
C SER A 272 0.15 -3.18 14.00
N LEU A 273 0.23 -3.60 12.72
CA LEU A 273 1.35 -4.30 12.10
C LEU A 273 1.76 -3.55 10.84
N TYR A 274 3.05 -3.31 10.66
CA TYR A 274 3.55 -2.66 9.45
C TYR A 274 3.26 -3.51 8.20
N GLY A 275 3.05 -2.85 7.05
CA GLY A 275 3.06 -3.51 5.76
C GLY A 275 4.37 -4.25 5.50
N LEU A 276 4.42 -5.14 4.52
CA LEU A 276 5.63 -5.89 4.19
C LEU A 276 6.70 -4.99 3.58
N SER A 277 7.96 -5.40 3.71
CA SER A 277 9.09 -4.76 3.02
C SER A 277 9.00 -4.86 1.50
N GLN A 278 8.26 -5.86 0.99
CA GLN A 278 7.98 -6.08 -0.45
C GLN A 278 6.53 -6.47 -0.67
N GLY A 279 5.89 -5.83 -1.65
CA GLY A 279 4.50 -6.08 -2.02
C GLY A 279 3.51 -5.68 -0.91
N SER A 280 2.31 -6.20 -1.01
CA SER A 280 1.25 -5.97 -0.03
C SER A 280 1.01 -7.21 0.84
N ALA A 281 0.86 -7.02 2.14
CA ALA A 281 0.44 -8.08 3.06
C ALA A 281 -0.95 -8.61 2.72
N PHE A 282 -1.85 -7.77 2.22
CA PHE A 282 -3.18 -8.16 1.77
C PHE A 282 -3.13 -9.25 0.70
N THR A 283 -2.23 -9.10 -0.28
CA THR A 283 -2.12 -10.04 -1.39
C THR A 283 -1.39 -11.33 -1.03
N THR A 284 -0.41 -11.26 -0.13
CA THR A 284 0.48 -12.40 0.14
C THR A 284 0.25 -13.08 1.48
N LYS A 285 -0.34 -12.38 2.45
CA LYS A 285 -0.56 -12.82 3.84
C LYS A 285 -2.01 -12.66 4.28
N GLY A 286 -2.94 -12.35 3.37
CA GLY A 286 -4.35 -12.11 3.66
C GLY A 286 -5.07 -13.25 4.37
N SER A 287 -4.57 -14.48 4.26
CA SER A 287 -5.09 -15.67 4.94
C SER A 287 -4.39 -16.01 6.27
N ASN A 288 -3.62 -15.08 6.83
CA ASN A 288 -3.03 -15.24 8.15
C ASN A 288 -4.06 -15.08 9.27
N THR A 289 -3.65 -15.42 10.48
CA THR A 289 -4.41 -15.14 11.70
C THR A 289 -4.14 -13.70 12.15
N PHE A 290 -5.20 -12.95 12.49
CA PHE A 290 -5.09 -11.56 12.88
C PHE A 290 -5.78 -11.26 14.22
N GLN A 291 -5.35 -10.19 14.90
CA GLN A 291 -6.01 -9.56 16.04
C GLN A 291 -6.51 -8.18 15.60
N SER A 292 -7.37 -8.19 14.61
CA SER A 292 -7.86 -6.99 13.90
C SER A 292 -8.90 -6.21 14.71
N ALA A 293 -9.07 -4.92 14.40
CA ALA A 293 -10.09 -4.08 15.00
C ALA A 293 -11.48 -4.71 14.98
N PRO A 294 -12.06 -5.14 13.82
CA PRO A 294 -13.38 -5.77 13.82
C PRO A 294 -13.41 -7.08 14.60
N GLY A 295 -12.37 -7.90 14.55
CA GLY A 295 -12.26 -9.13 15.34
C GLY A 295 -12.24 -8.88 16.84
N ILE A 296 -11.53 -7.83 17.30
CA ILE A 296 -11.52 -7.42 18.71
C ILE A 296 -12.90 -6.88 19.12
N LEU A 297 -13.45 -5.95 18.33
CA LEU A 297 -14.70 -5.25 18.65
C LEU A 297 -15.92 -6.19 18.62
N ALA A 298 -15.88 -7.26 17.83
CA ALA A 298 -16.91 -8.30 17.86
C ALA A 298 -17.09 -8.94 19.26
N ASN A 299 -16.01 -9.03 20.07
CA ASN A 299 -16.12 -9.52 21.46
C ASN A 299 -16.81 -8.51 22.40
N TYR A 300 -17.00 -7.27 21.95
CA TYR A 300 -17.70 -6.21 22.67
C TYR A 300 -19.09 -5.90 22.07
N GLY A 301 -19.58 -6.77 21.16
CA GLY A 301 -20.91 -6.69 20.58
C GLY A 301 -21.07 -5.71 19.42
N TYR A 302 -19.98 -5.24 18.83
CA TYR A 302 -20.02 -4.39 17.64
C TYR A 302 -20.37 -5.20 16.38
N ASP A 303 -21.25 -4.65 15.57
CA ASP A 303 -21.37 -5.01 14.16
C ASP A 303 -20.25 -4.34 13.36
N SER A 304 -19.89 -4.84 12.17
CA SER A 304 -18.80 -4.26 11.42
C SER A 304 -19.01 -4.30 9.92
N ALA A 305 -18.67 -3.20 9.25
CA ALA A 305 -18.85 -3.06 7.80
C ALA A 305 -17.72 -2.29 7.13
N VAL A 306 -17.40 -2.66 5.90
CA VAL A 306 -16.58 -1.87 4.99
C VAL A 306 -17.41 -1.43 3.80
N PHE A 307 -17.20 -0.19 3.37
CA PHE A 307 -17.84 0.45 2.22
C PHE A 307 -16.75 0.86 1.24
N HIS A 308 -16.87 0.46 -0.03
CA HIS A 308 -15.86 0.76 -1.04
C HIS A 308 -16.45 0.75 -2.44
N GLY A 309 -16.25 1.83 -3.18
CA GLY A 309 -16.77 2.01 -4.54
C GLY A 309 -16.05 1.19 -5.62
N ASN A 310 -15.20 0.22 -5.26
CA ASN A 310 -14.56 -0.73 -6.18
C ASN A 310 -14.90 -2.16 -5.79
N TYR A 311 -14.63 -3.11 -6.68
CA TYR A 311 -14.91 -4.52 -6.47
C TYR A 311 -14.07 -5.13 -5.34
N LYS A 312 -14.68 -6.04 -4.58
CA LYS A 312 -14.10 -6.70 -3.41
C LYS A 312 -12.82 -7.49 -3.69
N SER A 313 -12.58 -7.89 -4.94
CA SER A 313 -11.36 -8.58 -5.37
C SER A 313 -10.13 -7.67 -5.38
N PHE A 314 -10.32 -6.35 -5.54
CA PHE A 314 -9.21 -5.40 -5.56
C PHE A 314 -8.45 -5.40 -4.24
N TRP A 315 -7.12 -5.53 -4.28
CA TRP A 315 -6.26 -5.79 -3.13
C TRP A 315 -6.59 -7.08 -2.36
N ASN A 316 -7.29 -8.07 -2.95
CA ASN A 316 -7.68 -9.30 -2.25
C ASN A 316 -8.54 -9.07 -0.99
N ARG A 317 -9.29 -7.94 -0.95
CA ARG A 317 -10.05 -7.51 0.23
C ARG A 317 -11.12 -8.51 0.65
N ASP A 318 -11.76 -9.18 -0.28
CA ASP A 318 -12.78 -10.20 0.03
C ASP A 318 -12.23 -11.35 0.89
N GLU A 319 -10.99 -11.77 0.67
CA GLU A 319 -10.35 -12.79 1.49
C GLU A 319 -9.83 -12.20 2.81
N VAL A 320 -9.12 -11.06 2.74
CA VAL A 320 -8.53 -10.42 3.91
C VAL A 320 -9.58 -10.04 4.95
N TYR A 321 -10.69 -9.46 4.52
CA TYR A 321 -11.72 -9.00 5.46
C TYR A 321 -12.45 -10.15 6.17
N LYS A 322 -12.54 -11.34 5.56
CA LYS A 322 -12.99 -12.55 6.27
C LYS A 322 -12.07 -12.92 7.43
N HIS A 323 -10.75 -12.80 7.20
CA HIS A 323 -9.74 -13.06 8.23
C HIS A 323 -9.64 -11.93 9.28
N PHE A 324 -10.04 -10.70 8.92
CA PHE A 324 -10.19 -9.60 9.88
C PHE A 324 -11.48 -9.73 10.70
N GLY A 325 -12.51 -10.40 10.16
CA GLY A 325 -13.79 -10.61 10.85
C GLY A 325 -14.82 -9.51 10.64
N TYR A 326 -14.80 -8.83 9.49
CA TYR A 326 -15.87 -7.93 9.10
C TYR A 326 -17.16 -8.67 8.81
N ASN A 327 -18.28 -8.21 9.37
CA ASN A 327 -19.59 -8.80 9.14
C ASN A 327 -20.10 -8.51 7.73
N HIS A 328 -19.87 -7.29 7.23
CA HIS A 328 -20.39 -6.81 5.95
C HIS A 328 -19.28 -6.18 5.10
N PHE A 329 -19.38 -6.36 3.78
CA PHE A 329 -18.56 -5.64 2.82
C PHE A 329 -19.44 -5.19 1.64
N PHE A 330 -19.76 -3.90 1.63
CA PHE A 330 -20.52 -3.23 0.58
C PHE A 330 -19.52 -2.73 -0.47
N ASP A 331 -19.28 -3.56 -1.48
CA ASP A 331 -18.39 -3.29 -2.60
C ASP A 331 -19.15 -2.74 -3.82
N ALA A 332 -18.46 -2.49 -4.93
CA ALA A 332 -19.05 -1.96 -6.16
C ALA A 332 -20.33 -2.68 -6.62
N SER A 333 -20.53 -3.96 -6.26
CA SER A 333 -21.75 -4.71 -6.62
C SER A 333 -23.02 -4.22 -5.93
N TYR A 334 -22.89 -3.39 -4.90
CA TYR A 334 -24.02 -2.78 -4.16
C TYR A 334 -24.43 -1.42 -4.68
N TYR A 335 -23.64 -0.79 -5.55
CA TYR A 335 -23.80 0.57 -6.04
C TYR A 335 -24.19 0.61 -7.51
N ASP A 336 -24.72 1.76 -7.96
CA ASP A 336 -24.94 2.03 -9.38
C ASP A 336 -23.63 2.46 -10.04
N MET A 337 -23.05 1.56 -10.82
CA MET A 337 -21.76 1.76 -11.50
C MET A 337 -21.95 2.30 -12.91
N ASN A 338 -22.81 3.32 -13.08
CA ASN A 338 -22.99 3.96 -14.38
C ASN A 338 -21.75 4.77 -14.80
N ASP A 339 -21.54 4.92 -16.12
CA ASP A 339 -20.31 5.51 -16.69
C ASP A 339 -20.07 6.98 -16.26
N ASN A 340 -21.11 7.74 -15.88
CA ASN A 340 -20.97 9.13 -15.46
C ASN A 340 -20.45 9.24 -14.02
N ASP A 341 -20.76 8.27 -13.18
CA ASP A 341 -20.43 8.26 -11.76
C ASP A 341 -19.17 7.46 -11.45
N VAL A 342 -18.62 6.76 -12.43
CA VAL A 342 -17.36 6.01 -12.29
C VAL A 342 -16.19 6.83 -12.82
N SER A 343 -15.10 6.86 -12.08
CA SER A 343 -13.84 7.48 -12.47
C SER A 343 -12.67 6.62 -12.03
N ASN A 344 -11.68 6.45 -12.92
CA ASN A 344 -10.42 5.79 -12.63
C ASN A 344 -10.59 4.36 -12.04
N TYR A 345 -10.65 4.24 -10.70
CA TYR A 345 -10.66 2.95 -10.00
C TYR A 345 -12.03 2.55 -9.44
N GLY A 346 -13.10 3.31 -9.69
CA GLY A 346 -14.43 2.95 -9.23
C GLY A 346 -15.38 4.13 -9.09
N LEU A 347 -16.38 3.97 -8.23
CA LEU A 347 -17.44 4.96 -8.02
C LEU A 347 -16.86 6.25 -7.41
N LYS A 348 -17.26 7.42 -7.95
CA LYS A 348 -16.91 8.74 -7.41
C LYS A 348 -17.46 8.91 -5.99
N ASP A 349 -16.79 9.71 -5.16
CA ASP A 349 -17.08 9.79 -3.72
C ASP A 349 -18.46 10.39 -3.38
N LYS A 350 -18.99 11.33 -4.18
CA LYS A 350 -20.34 11.89 -3.93
C LYS A 350 -21.45 10.84 -4.06
N PRO A 351 -21.61 10.13 -5.21
CA PRO A 351 -22.56 9.03 -5.30
C PRO A 351 -22.25 7.89 -4.33
N PHE A 352 -20.97 7.55 -4.13
CA PHE A 352 -20.56 6.52 -3.17
C PHE A 352 -21.12 6.76 -1.76
N PHE A 353 -20.93 7.95 -1.18
CA PHE A 353 -21.48 8.26 0.14
C PHE A 353 -23.02 8.27 0.12
N LYS A 354 -23.62 8.84 -0.91
CA LYS A 354 -25.08 8.91 -1.01
C LYS A 354 -25.72 7.52 -1.06
N GLU A 355 -25.20 6.64 -1.89
CA GLU A 355 -25.72 5.30 -2.03
C GLU A 355 -25.37 4.37 -0.86
N SER A 356 -24.40 4.74 -0.03
CA SER A 356 -24.05 4.03 1.21
C SER A 356 -25.03 4.30 2.36
N GLU A 357 -25.85 5.36 2.30
CA GLU A 357 -26.77 5.76 3.37
C GLU A 357 -27.69 4.62 3.85
N PRO A 358 -28.42 3.90 2.97
CA PRO A 358 -29.30 2.83 3.43
C PRO A 358 -28.55 1.65 4.06
N TYR A 359 -27.31 1.42 3.65
CA TYR A 359 -26.51 0.31 4.19
C TYR A 359 -25.95 0.61 5.57
N ILE A 360 -25.49 1.84 5.85
CA ILE A 360 -25.07 2.21 7.21
C ILE A 360 -26.25 2.23 8.18
N GLU A 361 -27.45 2.63 7.74
CA GLU A 361 -28.68 2.57 8.56
C GLU A 361 -29.07 1.13 8.92
N SER A 362 -28.74 0.15 8.10
CA SER A 362 -29.03 -1.25 8.33
C SER A 362 -28.16 -1.90 9.39
N LEU A 363 -27.04 -1.27 9.79
CA LEU A 363 -26.10 -1.83 10.76
C LEU A 363 -26.67 -1.81 12.17
N LYS A 364 -26.41 -2.89 12.90
CA LYS A 364 -26.76 -2.98 14.33
C LYS A 364 -25.79 -2.15 15.17
N GLN A 365 -26.31 -1.22 15.96
CA GLN A 365 -25.48 -0.42 16.87
C GLN A 365 -25.14 -1.20 18.17
N PRO A 366 -23.95 -1.00 18.78
CA PRO A 366 -22.86 -0.21 18.20
C PRO A 366 -22.21 -0.90 17.00
N PHE A 367 -21.72 -0.12 16.03
CA PHE A 367 -21.04 -0.63 14.86
C PHE A 367 -19.66 0.02 14.64
N TYR A 368 -18.82 -0.68 13.88
CA TYR A 368 -17.55 -0.24 13.37
C TYR A 368 -17.63 -0.22 11.83
N ALA A 369 -17.67 0.97 11.24
CA ALA A 369 -17.84 1.17 9.81
C ALA A 369 -16.64 1.90 9.21
N LYS A 370 -16.15 1.44 8.07
CA LYS A 370 -15.03 2.04 7.33
C LYS A 370 -15.45 2.38 5.90
N PHE A 371 -15.27 3.64 5.52
CA PHE A 371 -15.54 4.17 4.18
C PHE A 371 -14.22 4.48 3.49
N ILE A 372 -13.95 3.84 2.35
CA ILE A 372 -12.72 4.00 1.58
C ILE A 372 -13.06 4.78 0.31
N THR A 373 -12.61 6.04 0.24
CA THR A 373 -12.83 6.95 -0.88
C THR A 373 -11.90 6.65 -2.07
N LEU A 374 -12.19 7.17 -3.25
CA LEU A 374 -11.49 6.83 -4.48
C LEU A 374 -11.18 8.02 -5.39
N THR A 375 -11.99 9.09 -5.39
CA THR A 375 -11.90 10.14 -6.41
C THR A 375 -10.55 10.86 -6.39
N ASN A 376 -9.97 11.06 -5.20
CA ASN A 376 -8.68 11.72 -5.06
C ASN A 376 -7.48 10.79 -5.33
N HIS A 377 -7.62 9.82 -6.24
CA HIS A 377 -6.57 8.87 -6.60
C HIS A 377 -5.80 9.33 -7.84
N PHE A 378 -4.47 9.15 -7.81
CA PHE A 378 -3.60 9.46 -8.96
C PHE A 378 -4.11 8.79 -10.26
N PRO A 379 -4.09 9.47 -11.42
CA PRO A 379 -3.53 10.79 -11.73
C PRO A 379 -4.48 11.99 -11.50
N TYR A 380 -5.48 11.87 -10.64
CA TYR A 380 -6.43 12.91 -10.22
C TYR A 380 -7.37 13.39 -11.34
N PRO A 381 -8.01 12.48 -12.10
CA PRO A 381 -8.94 12.88 -13.13
C PRO A 381 -10.21 13.45 -12.50
N ILE A 382 -10.68 14.57 -13.03
CA ILE A 382 -11.93 15.20 -12.65
C ILE A 382 -12.56 15.88 -13.86
N ASP A 383 -13.86 15.76 -14.01
CA ASP A 383 -14.60 16.40 -15.08
C ASP A 383 -14.74 17.90 -14.79
N SER A 384 -14.69 18.73 -15.82
CA SER A 384 -14.66 20.19 -15.67
C SER A 384 -15.89 20.77 -15.00
N ASP A 385 -17.05 20.11 -15.11
CA ASP A 385 -18.32 20.48 -14.48
C ASP A 385 -18.42 20.04 -13.01
N GLU A 386 -17.55 19.12 -12.57
CA GLU A 386 -17.44 18.68 -11.18
C GLU A 386 -16.35 19.42 -10.39
N ALA A 387 -15.44 20.09 -11.09
CA ALA A 387 -14.35 20.84 -10.49
C ALA A 387 -14.84 22.19 -9.93
N SER A 388 -15.01 22.28 -8.61
CA SER A 388 -15.52 23.50 -7.94
C SER A 388 -14.48 24.60 -7.76
N ILE A 389 -13.18 24.32 -8.01
CA ILE A 389 -12.08 25.30 -7.94
C ILE A 389 -11.21 25.19 -9.18
N ALA A 390 -10.50 26.29 -9.49
CA ALA A 390 -9.53 26.27 -10.58
C ALA A 390 -8.34 25.33 -10.27
N PRO A 391 -7.72 24.69 -11.29
CA PRO A 391 -6.51 23.90 -11.08
C PRO A 391 -5.34 24.79 -10.64
N ALA A 392 -4.30 24.20 -10.06
CA ALA A 392 -3.04 24.88 -9.89
C ALA A 392 -2.36 25.14 -11.25
N THR A 393 -1.29 25.91 -11.26
CA THR A 393 -0.59 26.31 -12.49
C THR A 393 0.91 26.02 -12.39
N THR A 394 1.24 24.84 -11.89
CA THR A 394 2.63 24.42 -11.72
C THR A 394 3.29 23.98 -13.02
N GLY A 395 2.48 23.59 -14.01
CA GLY A 395 2.90 22.98 -15.26
C GLY A 395 3.06 21.46 -15.16
N ASP A 396 2.67 20.87 -14.04
CA ASP A 396 2.56 19.43 -13.82
C ASP A 396 1.07 19.08 -13.68
N SER A 397 0.52 18.39 -14.68
CA SER A 397 -0.92 18.13 -14.76
C SER A 397 -1.47 17.38 -13.54
N SER A 398 -0.72 16.42 -13.00
CA SER A 398 -1.14 15.65 -11.83
C SER A 398 -1.21 16.53 -10.58
N VAL A 399 -0.22 17.40 -10.38
CA VAL A 399 -0.24 18.34 -9.25
C VAL A 399 -1.30 19.41 -9.43
N ASP A 400 -1.51 19.85 -10.68
CA ASP A 400 -2.47 20.92 -10.97
C ASP A 400 -3.92 20.47 -10.70
N THR A 401 -4.28 19.22 -11.02
CA THR A 401 -5.62 18.66 -10.78
C THR A 401 -5.81 18.07 -9.37
N TYR A 402 -4.74 17.76 -8.65
CA TYR A 402 -4.80 17.21 -7.28
C TYR A 402 -5.65 18.06 -6.32
N PHE A 403 -5.56 19.39 -6.43
CA PHE A 403 -6.34 20.28 -5.58
C PHE A 403 -7.84 20.25 -5.90
N GLN A 404 -8.19 20.01 -7.17
CA GLN A 404 -9.59 19.89 -7.60
C GLN A 404 -10.22 18.62 -7.07
N THR A 405 -9.51 17.48 -7.15
CA THR A 405 -10.00 16.21 -6.60
C THR A 405 -10.04 16.22 -5.07
N ALA A 406 -9.08 16.89 -4.41
CA ALA A 406 -9.12 17.10 -2.96
C ALA A 406 -10.32 17.96 -2.53
N ARG A 407 -10.71 18.98 -3.31
CA ARG A 407 -11.94 19.76 -3.09
C ARG A 407 -13.19 18.90 -3.27
N TYR A 408 -13.24 18.08 -4.32
CA TYR A 408 -14.36 17.18 -4.54
C TYR A 408 -14.54 16.19 -3.37
N LEU A 409 -13.44 15.64 -2.86
CA LEU A 409 -13.44 14.79 -1.67
C LEU A 409 -13.96 15.56 -0.44
N ASP A 410 -13.51 16.79 -0.21
CA ASP A 410 -13.98 17.65 0.90
C ASP A 410 -15.49 17.87 0.86
N GLU A 411 -16.04 18.15 -0.32
CA GLU A 411 -17.49 18.32 -0.55
C GLU A 411 -18.25 17.02 -0.32
N SER A 412 -17.70 15.89 -0.76
CA SER A 412 -18.29 14.56 -0.58
C SER A 412 -18.37 14.20 0.92
N VAL A 413 -17.29 14.41 1.65
CA VAL A 413 -17.24 14.18 3.11
C VAL A 413 -18.18 15.14 3.85
N LYS A 414 -18.27 16.41 3.44
CA LYS A 414 -19.23 17.38 3.99
C LYS A 414 -20.66 16.87 3.86
N SER A 415 -21.05 16.39 2.68
CA SER A 415 -22.38 15.86 2.43
C SER A 415 -22.69 14.67 3.34
N PHE A 416 -21.75 13.73 3.44
CA PHE A 416 -21.92 12.55 4.28
C PHE A 416 -22.00 12.89 5.78
N VAL A 417 -21.15 13.79 6.29
CA VAL A 417 -21.23 14.22 7.69
C VAL A 417 -22.52 15.00 7.97
N THR A 418 -23.04 15.75 6.99
CA THR A 418 -24.35 16.40 7.11
C THR A 418 -25.44 15.36 7.29
N TYR A 419 -25.47 14.33 6.47
CA TYR A 419 -26.39 13.20 6.61
C TYR A 419 -26.27 12.51 7.99
N LEU A 420 -25.05 12.25 8.47
CA LEU A 420 -24.85 11.68 9.81
C LEU A 420 -25.41 12.56 10.92
N LYS A 421 -25.39 13.89 10.76
CA LYS A 421 -26.00 14.84 11.71
C LYS A 421 -27.52 14.81 11.64
N GLU A 422 -28.09 14.78 10.44
CA GLU A 422 -29.55 14.73 10.22
C GLU A 422 -30.17 13.46 10.75
N THR A 423 -29.47 12.33 10.69
CA THR A 423 -29.94 11.03 11.20
C THR A 423 -29.61 10.80 12.70
N GLY A 424 -28.87 11.71 13.34
CA GLY A 424 -28.44 11.57 14.73
C GLY A 424 -27.28 10.57 14.94
N LEU A 425 -26.77 9.98 13.87
CA LEU A 425 -25.59 9.08 13.95
C LEU A 425 -24.35 9.83 14.40
N TYR A 426 -24.20 11.11 14.01
CA TYR A 426 -23.05 11.93 14.38
C TYR A 426 -22.85 12.03 15.88
N ASP A 427 -23.92 12.29 16.66
CA ASP A 427 -23.84 12.47 18.12
C ASP A 427 -23.60 11.16 18.88
N ASN A 428 -23.84 10.02 18.22
CA ASN A 428 -23.62 8.69 18.80
C ASN A 428 -22.41 7.97 18.20
N SER A 429 -21.56 8.66 17.45
CA SER A 429 -20.42 8.06 16.77
C SER A 429 -19.12 8.80 17.04
N VAL A 430 -18.04 8.05 17.14
CA VAL A 430 -16.69 8.56 16.94
C VAL A 430 -16.44 8.64 15.44
N ILE A 431 -16.09 9.82 14.94
CA ILE A 431 -15.76 10.02 13.51
C ILE A 431 -14.25 10.15 13.39
N VAL A 432 -13.63 9.24 12.66
CA VAL A 432 -12.20 9.22 12.39
C VAL A 432 -11.96 9.57 10.93
N MET A 433 -11.23 10.65 10.68
CA MET A 433 -10.77 11.00 9.32
C MET A 433 -9.25 10.93 9.29
N TYR A 434 -8.71 10.26 8.30
CA TYR A 434 -7.26 10.15 8.11
C TYR A 434 -6.91 10.05 6.63
N GLY A 435 -5.74 10.63 6.25
CA GLY A 435 -5.14 10.35 4.94
C GLY A 435 -4.39 9.02 5.00
N ASP A 436 -4.51 8.21 3.97
CA ASP A 436 -3.92 6.86 3.93
C ASP A 436 -2.47 6.85 3.47
N HIS A 437 -2.11 7.71 2.54
CA HIS A 437 -0.74 7.89 2.07
C HIS A 437 -0.58 9.23 1.34
N TYR A 438 0.64 9.49 0.84
CA TYR A 438 0.90 10.68 0.05
C TYR A 438 0.15 10.64 -1.29
N GLY A 439 -0.32 11.83 -1.72
CA GLY A 439 -0.85 12.03 -3.06
C GLY A 439 0.27 12.38 -4.06
N ILE A 440 1.13 13.31 -3.69
CA ILE A 440 2.19 13.81 -4.55
C ILE A 440 3.54 13.23 -4.11
N SER A 441 4.18 12.47 -5.01
CA SER A 441 5.49 11.87 -4.79
C SER A 441 6.64 12.85 -5.06
N ASP A 442 7.86 12.45 -4.70
CA ASP A 442 9.10 13.18 -4.97
C ASP A 442 9.41 13.37 -6.47
N ASN A 443 8.82 12.57 -7.34
CA ASN A 443 8.90 12.76 -8.80
C ASN A 443 8.36 14.12 -9.25
N HIS A 444 7.49 14.74 -8.45
CA HIS A 444 6.85 16.04 -8.70
C HIS A 444 7.52 17.20 -7.92
N ALA A 445 8.78 17.03 -7.48
CA ALA A 445 9.48 18.00 -6.61
C ALA A 445 9.49 19.42 -7.16
N SER A 446 9.66 19.61 -8.49
CA SER A 446 9.63 20.93 -9.12
C SER A 446 8.28 21.64 -8.98
N ALA A 447 7.19 20.91 -9.10
CA ALA A 447 5.85 21.45 -8.88
C ALA A 447 5.60 21.74 -7.40
N MET A 448 6.03 20.85 -6.50
CA MET A 448 5.89 21.04 -5.05
C MET A 448 6.70 22.22 -4.53
N THR A 449 7.87 22.52 -5.12
CA THR A 449 8.62 23.75 -4.84
C THR A 449 7.77 25.00 -5.10
N LYS A 450 7.01 25.03 -6.21
CA LYS A 450 6.09 26.14 -6.52
C LYS A 450 4.91 26.21 -5.54
N ILE A 451 4.32 25.07 -5.21
CA ILE A 451 3.17 24.98 -4.30
C ILE A 451 3.53 25.41 -2.88
N LEU A 452 4.66 24.95 -2.36
CA LEU A 452 5.09 25.21 -0.98
C LEU A 452 5.90 26.51 -0.84
N GLY A 453 6.34 27.11 -1.95
CA GLY A 453 7.14 28.34 -1.95
C GLY A 453 8.53 28.19 -1.34
N LYS A 454 9.06 26.96 -1.29
CA LYS A 454 10.39 26.63 -0.75
C LYS A 454 10.99 25.45 -1.49
N ASP A 455 12.30 25.28 -1.38
CA ASP A 455 13.00 24.15 -2.00
C ASP A 455 12.48 22.81 -1.44
N TYR A 456 12.03 21.94 -2.33
CA TYR A 456 11.47 20.63 -1.99
C TYR A 456 12.58 19.58 -2.00
N ASN A 457 13.46 19.63 -1.00
CA ASN A 457 14.55 18.70 -0.79
C ASN A 457 14.09 17.40 -0.08
N ALA A 458 15.02 16.49 0.20
CA ALA A 458 14.71 15.20 0.85
C ALA A 458 14.04 15.39 2.24
N TYR A 459 14.49 16.37 3.03
CA TYR A 459 13.88 16.67 4.31
C TYR A 459 12.44 17.17 4.14
N GLU A 460 12.21 18.12 3.24
CA GLU A 460 10.87 18.66 2.99
C GLU A 460 9.92 17.60 2.41
N ASN A 461 10.42 16.73 1.53
CA ASN A 461 9.64 15.59 1.06
C ASN A 461 9.23 14.68 2.23
N ALA A 462 10.13 14.36 3.15
CA ALA A 462 9.80 13.56 4.34
C ALA A 462 8.79 14.27 5.25
N GLN A 463 8.87 15.59 5.41
CA GLN A 463 7.86 16.36 6.15
C GLN A 463 6.49 16.37 5.46
N ALA A 464 6.47 16.34 4.13
CA ALA A 464 5.25 16.26 3.33
C ALA A 464 4.57 14.87 3.38
N GLN A 465 5.24 13.85 3.94
CA GLN A 465 4.62 12.55 4.24
C GLN A 465 3.63 12.61 5.42
N ARG A 466 3.41 13.76 6.04
CA ARG A 466 2.32 13.94 6.98
C ARG A 466 0.98 13.77 6.29
N VAL A 467 0.09 13.07 6.98
CA VAL A 467 -1.33 12.94 6.61
C VAL A 467 -2.20 13.42 7.77
N PRO A 468 -3.39 13.95 7.55
CA PRO A 468 -4.28 14.31 8.65
C PRO A 468 -4.70 13.05 9.42
N PHE A 469 -4.79 13.20 10.72
CA PHE A 469 -5.46 12.25 11.61
C PHE A 469 -6.30 13.04 12.60
N MET A 470 -7.61 12.87 12.49
CA MET A 470 -8.61 13.63 13.24
C MET A 470 -9.60 12.65 13.85
N VAL A 471 -9.85 12.77 15.14
CA VAL A 471 -10.79 11.92 15.88
C VAL A 471 -11.81 12.83 16.58
N HIS A 472 -13.01 12.90 16.04
CA HIS A 472 -14.15 13.54 16.68
C HIS A 472 -14.77 12.58 17.70
N VAL A 473 -14.83 12.99 18.95
CA VAL A 473 -15.43 12.20 20.04
C VAL A 473 -16.49 13.05 20.73
N PRO A 474 -17.78 12.71 20.60
CA PRO A 474 -18.86 13.48 21.23
C PRO A 474 -18.64 13.67 22.73
N GLY A 475 -18.67 14.93 23.19
CA GLY A 475 -18.52 15.27 24.61
C GLY A 475 -17.08 15.28 25.14
N VAL A 476 -16.09 14.98 24.31
CA VAL A 476 -14.67 15.09 24.67
C VAL A 476 -14.13 16.45 24.20
N LYS A 477 -13.40 17.14 25.06
CA LYS A 477 -12.71 18.37 24.64
C LYS A 477 -11.59 18.02 23.68
N GLY A 478 -11.75 18.46 22.44
CA GLY A 478 -10.77 18.30 21.37
C GLY A 478 -9.60 19.28 21.46
N GLY A 479 -9.02 19.57 20.31
CA GLY A 479 -7.92 20.50 20.11
C GLY A 479 -6.73 19.86 19.40
N VAL A 480 -5.78 20.70 19.05
CA VAL A 480 -4.58 20.29 18.33
C VAL A 480 -3.67 19.45 19.23
N LYS A 481 -3.20 18.35 18.70
CA LYS A 481 -2.25 17.42 19.30
C LYS A 481 -0.96 17.45 18.48
N THR A 482 0.16 17.70 19.16
CA THR A 482 1.46 17.87 18.51
C THR A 482 2.39 16.68 18.63
N GLN A 483 1.91 15.59 19.25
CA GLN A 483 2.65 14.35 19.36
C GLN A 483 2.96 13.78 17.96
N TYR A 484 4.19 13.27 17.82
CA TYR A 484 4.60 12.53 16.63
C TYR A 484 4.06 11.10 16.70
N GLY A 485 3.47 10.64 15.63
CA GLY A 485 2.96 9.28 15.49
C GLY A 485 2.59 8.93 14.06
N GLY A 486 2.12 7.73 13.86
CA GLY A 486 1.76 7.23 12.54
C GLY A 486 0.60 6.25 12.56
N GLU A 487 0.31 5.70 11.41
CA GLU A 487 -0.83 4.79 11.20
C GLU A 487 -0.79 3.57 12.12
N ILE A 488 0.41 3.12 12.48
CA ILE A 488 0.63 1.99 13.40
C ILE A 488 0.02 2.21 14.78
N ASP A 489 -0.11 3.47 15.18
CA ASP A 489 -0.58 3.89 16.51
C ASP A 489 -2.10 4.07 16.60
N VAL A 490 -2.81 3.98 15.47
CA VAL A 490 -4.26 4.24 15.42
C VAL A 490 -5.04 3.19 16.20
N LEU A 491 -4.79 1.90 15.97
CA LEU A 491 -5.55 0.83 16.65
C LEU A 491 -5.46 0.92 18.18
N PRO A 492 -4.28 0.97 18.82
CA PRO A 492 -4.20 1.09 20.28
C PRO A 492 -4.85 2.38 20.79
N THR A 493 -4.74 3.51 20.09
CA THR A 493 -5.37 4.78 20.44
C THR A 493 -6.90 4.64 20.45
N MET A 494 -7.47 4.05 19.41
CA MET A 494 -8.90 3.89 19.28
C MET A 494 -9.46 2.87 20.29
N LEU A 495 -8.78 1.75 20.53
CA LEU A 495 -9.20 0.77 21.52
C LEU A 495 -9.21 1.37 22.94
N HIS A 496 -8.22 2.17 23.31
CA HIS A 496 -8.21 2.87 24.59
C HIS A 496 -9.35 3.88 24.70
N LEU A 497 -9.66 4.65 23.65
CA LEU A 497 -10.84 5.54 23.64
C LEU A 497 -12.15 4.76 23.86
N LEU A 498 -12.25 3.54 23.33
CA LEU A 498 -13.39 2.65 23.52
C LEU A 498 -13.38 1.91 24.87
N GLY A 499 -12.35 2.09 25.70
CA GLY A 499 -12.24 1.48 27.03
C GLY A 499 -11.73 0.04 26.98
N ILE A 500 -11.01 -0.32 25.95
CA ILE A 500 -10.38 -1.64 25.76
C ILE A 500 -8.88 -1.50 25.98
N ASP A 501 -8.36 -2.09 27.04
CA ASP A 501 -6.92 -2.11 27.31
C ASP A 501 -6.19 -3.04 26.33
N THR A 502 -5.12 -2.53 25.74
CA THR A 502 -4.37 -3.21 24.68
C THR A 502 -3.19 -4.04 25.18
N LYS A 503 -2.93 -4.08 26.49
CA LYS A 503 -1.75 -4.70 27.12
C LYS A 503 -1.48 -6.14 26.68
N ASN A 504 -2.51 -6.91 26.40
CA ASN A 504 -2.40 -8.32 26.03
C ASN A 504 -2.46 -8.56 24.51
N TYR A 505 -2.78 -7.54 23.71
CA TYR A 505 -2.76 -7.67 22.25
C TYR A 505 -1.34 -7.46 21.71
N LEU A 506 -1.01 -8.18 20.63
CA LEU A 506 0.25 -8.01 19.94
C LEU A 506 0.08 -6.84 18.96
N GLN A 507 0.56 -5.68 19.34
CA GLN A 507 0.48 -4.44 18.56
C GLN A 507 1.86 -3.74 18.54
N MET A 508 2.31 -3.30 17.36
CA MET A 508 3.58 -2.58 17.20
C MET A 508 3.46 -1.11 17.58
N GLY A 509 2.29 -0.50 17.36
CA GLY A 509 2.00 0.88 17.75
C GLY A 509 1.65 1.03 19.22
N THR A 510 1.52 2.29 19.64
CA THR A 510 1.14 2.67 21.01
C THR A 510 0.09 3.78 20.98
N ASP A 511 -0.66 3.95 22.08
CA ASP A 511 -1.69 4.98 22.19
C ASP A 511 -1.07 6.40 22.09
N LEU A 512 -1.43 7.15 21.06
CA LEU A 512 -1.00 8.55 20.82
C LEU A 512 -1.37 9.51 21.96
N LEU A 513 -2.41 9.18 22.74
CA LEU A 513 -2.88 9.99 23.86
C LEU A 513 -2.21 9.60 25.17
N SER A 514 -1.46 8.49 25.20
CA SER A 514 -0.73 8.06 26.38
C SER A 514 0.47 8.97 26.67
N LYS A 515 0.74 9.16 27.96
CA LYS A 515 1.96 9.86 28.41
C LYS A 515 3.24 9.06 28.16
N ASP A 516 3.11 7.75 27.97
CA ASP A 516 4.21 6.83 27.75
C ASP A 516 4.54 6.65 26.25
N HIS A 517 3.77 7.28 25.36
CA HIS A 517 4.01 7.22 23.91
C HIS A 517 5.38 7.81 23.52
N LYS A 518 6.17 7.04 22.74
CA LYS A 518 7.59 7.37 22.47
C LYS A 518 7.83 8.38 21.35
N GLN A 519 6.81 8.79 20.64
CA GLN A 519 6.89 9.77 19.54
C GLN A 519 7.98 9.46 18.50
N LEU A 520 8.16 8.20 18.16
CA LEU A 520 9.06 7.73 17.12
C LEU A 520 8.22 7.15 15.99
N VAL A 521 8.45 7.63 14.77
CA VAL A 521 7.70 7.24 13.57
C VAL A 521 8.63 6.51 12.60
N PRO A 522 8.71 5.17 12.63
CA PRO A 522 9.43 4.38 11.65
C PRO A 522 8.74 4.41 10.29
N PHE A 523 9.50 4.51 9.21
CA PHE A 523 9.02 4.26 7.85
C PHE A 523 9.49 2.90 7.37
N ARG A 524 8.76 2.35 6.39
CA ARG A 524 9.02 0.97 5.92
C ARG A 524 10.44 0.76 5.34
N ASN A 525 11.08 1.80 4.86
CA ASN A 525 12.45 1.77 4.33
C ASN A 525 13.55 1.86 5.41
N GLY A 526 13.18 1.92 6.69
CA GLY A 526 14.11 2.07 7.81
C GLY A 526 14.47 3.52 8.16
N ASP A 527 13.97 4.49 7.39
CA ASP A 527 13.99 5.90 7.80
C ASP A 527 13.05 6.11 9.00
N PHE A 528 13.20 7.21 9.70
CA PHE A 528 12.30 7.56 10.80
C PHE A 528 12.27 9.06 11.08
N ILE A 529 11.20 9.49 11.73
CA ILE A 529 11.06 10.85 12.26
C ILE A 529 10.83 10.79 13.77
N SER A 530 11.46 11.72 14.50
CA SER A 530 11.25 11.97 15.93
C SER A 530 11.16 13.46 16.20
N PRO A 531 10.78 13.90 17.41
CA PRO A 531 10.70 15.35 17.71
C PRO A 531 12.03 16.10 17.63
N THR A 532 13.16 15.42 17.74
CA THR A 532 14.49 16.05 17.82
C THR A 532 15.31 15.88 16.55
N TYR A 533 15.26 14.73 15.92
CA TYR A 533 16.01 14.42 14.70
C TYR A 533 15.28 13.38 13.85
N SER A 534 15.63 13.35 12.57
CA SER A 534 15.11 12.40 11.59
C SER A 534 16.24 11.72 10.83
N LEU A 535 16.07 10.45 10.49
CA LEU A 535 16.90 9.73 9.52
C LEU A 535 16.14 9.66 8.20
N ILE A 536 16.70 10.22 7.12
CA ILE A 536 16.06 10.31 5.81
C ILE A 536 17.11 9.98 4.74
N GLY A 537 16.90 8.89 4.00
CA GLY A 537 17.80 8.46 2.94
C GLY A 537 19.24 8.22 3.43
N GLY A 538 19.39 7.76 4.67
CA GLY A 538 20.68 7.49 5.29
C GLY A 538 21.41 8.72 5.84
N LYS A 539 20.75 9.90 5.91
CA LYS A 539 21.29 11.13 6.49
C LYS A 539 20.44 11.59 7.67
N TYR A 540 21.09 12.05 8.73
CA TYR A 540 20.40 12.65 9.87
C TYR A 540 20.14 14.14 9.64
N TYR A 541 18.97 14.59 10.08
CA TYR A 541 18.55 15.98 10.05
C TYR A 541 18.06 16.41 11.43
N ASN A 542 18.34 17.65 11.81
CA ASN A 542 17.68 18.28 12.95
C ASN A 542 16.21 18.50 12.62
N GLN A 543 15.30 17.98 13.44
CA GLN A 543 13.86 18.01 13.14
C GLN A 543 13.25 19.41 13.18
N THR A 544 13.86 20.36 13.91
CA THR A 544 13.38 21.74 14.03
C THR A 544 13.87 22.63 12.90
N THR A 545 15.16 22.50 12.53
CA THR A 545 15.79 23.40 11.54
C THR A 545 15.80 22.83 10.13
N GLY A 546 15.66 21.50 9.97
CA GLY A 546 15.82 20.81 8.68
C GLY A 546 17.27 20.72 8.20
N GLU A 547 18.23 21.15 9.00
CA GLU A 547 19.64 21.12 8.62
C GLU A 547 20.25 19.73 8.84
N PRO A 548 21.13 19.29 7.94
CA PRO A 548 21.86 18.04 8.12
C PRO A 548 22.69 18.05 9.41
N VAL A 549 22.74 16.90 10.10
CA VAL A 549 23.56 16.70 11.28
C VAL A 549 24.93 16.18 10.83
N GLU A 550 26.00 16.91 11.11
CA GLU A 550 27.37 16.55 10.68
C GLU A 550 27.92 15.32 11.41
N LYS A 551 27.52 15.11 12.67
CA LYS A 551 28.06 14.03 13.50
C LYS A 551 26.95 13.22 14.15
N GLU A 552 26.91 11.95 13.80
CA GLU A 552 26.00 10.98 14.41
C GLU A 552 26.34 10.77 15.89
N THR A 553 25.30 10.63 16.71
CA THR A 553 25.42 10.32 18.13
C THR A 553 25.10 8.84 18.39
N LYS A 554 25.54 8.31 19.51
CA LYS A 554 25.20 6.95 19.94
C LYS A 554 23.69 6.76 20.12
N GLU A 555 22.97 7.82 20.48
CA GLU A 555 21.51 7.80 20.60
C GLU A 555 20.85 7.62 19.23
N MET A 556 21.33 8.33 18.21
CA MET A 556 20.84 8.21 16.83
C MET A 556 21.04 6.79 16.28
N GLU A 557 22.22 6.20 16.52
CA GLU A 557 22.51 4.80 16.16
C GLU A 557 21.57 3.82 16.88
N ALA A 558 21.39 3.97 18.20
CA ALA A 558 20.49 3.13 19.00
C ALA A 558 19.02 3.25 18.55
N THR A 559 18.59 4.46 18.13
CA THR A 559 17.24 4.66 17.59
C THR A 559 17.06 3.96 16.24
N LYS A 560 18.07 4.03 15.36
CA LYS A 560 18.08 3.31 14.08
C LYS A 560 17.98 1.79 14.30
N ASP A 561 18.73 1.25 15.27
CA ASP A 561 18.67 -0.17 15.63
C ASP A 561 17.28 -0.56 16.17
N THR A 562 16.68 0.31 16.99
CA THR A 562 15.31 0.12 17.51
C THR A 562 14.30 0.06 16.37
N VAL A 563 14.36 0.99 15.41
CA VAL A 563 13.50 1.01 14.22
C VAL A 563 13.68 -0.27 13.39
N SER A 564 14.93 -0.65 13.12
CA SER A 564 15.23 -1.87 12.37
C SER A 564 14.66 -3.11 13.06
N LYS A 565 14.85 -3.23 14.38
CA LYS A 565 14.31 -4.34 15.18
C LYS A 565 12.78 -4.39 15.15
N GLU A 566 12.11 -3.26 15.29
CA GLU A 566 10.65 -3.18 15.27
C GLU A 566 10.08 -3.64 13.93
N LEU A 567 10.65 -3.16 12.83
CA LEU A 567 10.25 -3.54 11.48
C LEU A 567 10.47 -5.05 11.22
N GLN A 568 11.61 -5.60 11.68
CA GLN A 568 11.91 -7.03 11.57
C GLN A 568 10.92 -7.89 12.38
N LEU A 569 10.57 -7.47 13.58
CA LEU A 569 9.60 -8.19 14.41
C LEU A 569 8.20 -8.16 13.80
N SER A 570 7.77 -7.03 13.24
CA SER A 570 6.51 -6.95 12.49
C SER A 570 6.51 -7.88 11.27
N ASP A 571 7.62 -7.89 10.51
CA ASP A 571 7.79 -8.82 9.39
C ASP A 571 7.71 -10.28 9.84
N SER A 572 8.32 -10.64 10.95
CA SER A 572 8.29 -12.02 11.48
C SER A 572 6.86 -12.46 11.83
N VAL A 573 6.04 -11.55 12.38
CA VAL A 573 4.62 -11.84 12.66
C VAL A 573 3.88 -12.21 11.39
N LEU A 574 4.04 -11.40 10.34
CA LEU A 574 3.35 -11.62 9.07
C LEU A 574 3.94 -12.81 8.28
N GLN A 575 5.27 -12.94 8.23
CA GLN A 575 5.93 -14.02 7.49
C GLN A 575 5.68 -15.39 8.12
N GLY A 576 5.76 -15.47 9.45
CA GLY A 576 5.57 -16.68 10.23
C GLY A 576 4.12 -17.01 10.55
N ASP A 577 3.16 -16.09 10.28
CA ASP A 577 1.78 -16.19 10.78
C ASP A 577 1.75 -16.46 12.30
N LEU A 578 2.56 -15.68 13.04
CA LEU A 578 2.83 -15.99 14.46
C LEU A 578 1.62 -15.85 15.36
N LEU A 579 0.61 -15.05 14.98
CA LEU A 579 -0.63 -14.91 15.74
C LEU A 579 -1.46 -16.21 15.76
N ARG A 580 -1.16 -17.19 14.90
CA ARG A 580 -1.77 -18.52 15.03
C ARG A 580 -1.39 -19.23 16.35
N PHE A 581 -0.23 -18.87 16.93
CA PHE A 581 0.27 -19.46 18.18
C PHE A 581 -0.11 -18.68 19.43
N TYR A 582 -0.69 -17.48 19.30
CA TYR A 582 -1.02 -16.62 20.43
C TYR A 582 -2.46 -16.12 20.39
N THR A 583 -3.15 -16.29 21.50
CA THR A 583 -4.51 -15.78 21.67
C THR A 583 -4.57 -15.01 23.00
N PRO A 584 -4.81 -13.68 22.98
CA PRO A 584 -5.01 -12.92 24.19
C PRO A 584 -6.19 -13.45 25.00
N GLU A 585 -6.12 -13.32 26.31
CA GLU A 585 -7.24 -13.65 27.18
C GLU A 585 -8.48 -12.83 26.82
N GLY A 586 -9.62 -13.49 26.69
CA GLY A 586 -10.87 -12.85 26.28
C GLY A 586 -11.03 -12.59 24.78
N PHE A 587 -10.00 -12.80 23.96
CA PHE A 587 -10.10 -12.69 22.52
C PHE A 587 -10.56 -14.01 21.89
N LYS A 588 -11.55 -13.92 21.00
CA LYS A 588 -12.05 -15.05 20.24
C LYS A 588 -11.52 -14.96 18.81
N LYS A 589 -10.69 -15.94 18.41
CA LYS A 589 -10.14 -15.98 17.05
C LYS A 589 -11.25 -15.91 16.01
N VAL A 590 -11.00 -15.14 14.97
CA VAL A 590 -11.91 -15.02 13.83
C VAL A 590 -11.93 -16.35 13.05
N ASP A 591 -13.12 -16.79 12.70
CA ASP A 591 -13.35 -17.96 11.84
C ASP A 591 -13.78 -17.43 10.45
N PRO A 592 -12.88 -17.39 9.45
CA PRO A 592 -13.16 -16.79 8.15
C PRO A 592 -14.27 -17.52 7.37
N SER A 593 -14.55 -18.77 7.71
CA SER A 593 -15.61 -19.55 7.04
C SER A 593 -17.03 -19.04 7.32
N LYS A 594 -17.19 -18.16 8.31
CA LYS A 594 -18.50 -17.59 8.71
C LYS A 594 -18.87 -16.36 7.88
N TYR A 595 -17.96 -15.83 7.07
CA TYR A 595 -18.15 -14.57 6.34
C TYR A 595 -18.34 -14.83 4.84
N ASN A 596 -19.36 -14.18 4.28
CA ASN A 596 -19.65 -14.25 2.85
C ASN A 596 -20.14 -12.88 2.38
N TYR A 597 -19.42 -12.25 1.44
CA TYR A 597 -19.69 -10.91 0.93
C TYR A 597 -20.39 -10.90 -0.42
N ASN A 598 -20.96 -12.02 -0.85
CA ASN A 598 -21.77 -12.05 -2.06
C ASN A 598 -23.12 -11.40 -1.80
N LYS A 599 -23.54 -10.44 -2.66
CA LYS A 599 -24.86 -9.82 -2.61
C LYS A 599 -25.94 -10.91 -2.69
N LYS A 600 -26.88 -10.94 -1.76
CA LYS A 600 -27.97 -11.91 -1.76
C LYS A 600 -28.97 -11.55 -2.87
N LYS A 601 -29.52 -12.55 -3.54
CA LYS A 601 -30.53 -12.34 -4.62
C LYS A 601 -31.79 -11.59 -4.15
N SER A 602 -32.10 -11.63 -2.84
CA SER A 602 -33.23 -10.87 -2.25
C SER A 602 -33.01 -9.35 -2.23
N ASP A 603 -31.74 -8.90 -2.26
CA ASP A 603 -31.41 -7.47 -2.20
C ASP A 603 -31.50 -6.81 -3.59
N SER A 604 -31.80 -7.58 -4.66
CA SER A 604 -31.91 -7.10 -6.04
C SER A 604 -33.38 -6.89 -6.52
N GLU A 605 -34.39 -7.32 -5.75
CA GLU A 605 -35.80 -7.23 -6.16
C GLU A 605 -36.54 -5.99 -5.62
N ASP A 606 -35.99 -5.27 -4.64
CA ASP A 606 -36.67 -4.11 -4.02
C ASP A 606 -36.45 -2.76 -4.74
N THR A 607 -35.65 -2.73 -5.81
CA THR A 607 -35.38 -1.49 -6.58
C THR A 607 -36.19 -1.35 -7.86
N THR A 608 -37.10 -2.29 -8.18
CA THR A 608 -37.88 -2.28 -9.45
C THR A 608 -39.37 -2.05 -9.30
N GLU A 609 -39.91 -1.75 -8.12
CA GLU A 609 -41.37 -1.54 -7.92
C GLU A 609 -41.82 -0.09 -7.60
N THR A 610 -41.08 0.93 -7.99
CA THR A 610 -41.58 2.32 -7.90
C THR A 610 -41.43 3.10 -9.21
N THR A 611 -41.96 2.56 -10.31
CA THR A 611 -42.35 3.37 -11.50
C THR A 611 -43.43 2.64 -12.29
N LYS A 612 -44.69 2.84 -11.87
CA LYS A 612 -45.84 2.83 -12.75
C LYS A 612 -46.75 4.00 -12.42
#